data_5864c3f90eb3e8eab8e29bbab5ade8f6
#
_entry.id   5864c3f90eb3e8eab8e29bbab5ade8f6
#
_cell.length_a   1.000
_cell.length_b   1.000
_cell.length_c   1.000
_cell.angle_alpha   90.00
_cell.angle_beta   90.00
_cell.angle_gamma   90.00
#
_symmetry.space_group_name_H-M   'P 1'
#
loop_
_entity.id
_entity.type
_entity.pdbx_description
1 polymer ?
#
loop_
_entity_poly.entity_id
_entity_poly.type
_entity_poly.pdbx_seq_one_letter_code
_entity_poly.pdbx_strand_id
1 'polypeptide(L)'
;MRRYRSLNDYLKDTFGEKVYKLALDGGMTCPNRDGTKGTGGCIFCSEGGSGDFAERYTGNIETQITDAISRISGKTKAKKFIAYFQSYTNTYAPRPYLEKLFCTSVEDERIAALSIGTRPDCLPPDIIGLLDELNKIKPVFVELGLQTSNEATGKLIRRGYPLCVYDEAVYELKSIGVNVVTHMIIGLPHETTEDMKNTARHIAEVHSDGIKLQLLHVLRGTALEKMYLENEFKTLTLDEYVDILCEILPILPPQTVIHRLTGDAPKSLLVSPLWSADKKNVLNTINRAFAERNIFEGSAYENTAAKP
;
A
#
# COMPACT_ATOMS: atom_id res chain seq x y z
N MET A 1 18.46 19.20 -0.33
CA MET A 1 17.20 19.31 0.42
C MET A 1 16.29 18.15 0.02
N ARG A 2 15.69 17.42 0.98
CA ARG A 2 14.73 16.33 0.67
C ARG A 2 13.45 16.95 0.13
N ARG A 3 12.89 16.37 -0.92
CA ARG A 3 11.67 16.90 -1.57
C ARG A 3 10.38 16.30 -1.01
N TYR A 4 10.51 15.15 -0.36
CA TYR A 4 9.43 14.46 0.34
C TYR A 4 9.99 13.59 1.45
N ARG A 5 9.15 13.22 2.41
CA ARG A 5 9.49 12.34 3.52
C ARG A 5 9.39 10.89 3.08
N SER A 6 10.51 10.27 2.67
CA SER A 6 10.50 8.88 2.24
C SER A 6 10.39 7.91 3.41
N LEU A 7 9.79 6.71 3.17
CA LEU A 7 9.78 5.63 4.16
C LEU A 7 11.18 5.28 4.67
N ASN A 8 12.19 5.26 3.79
CA ASN A 8 13.56 4.96 4.21
C ASN A 8 14.13 6.00 5.19
N ASP A 9 13.81 7.27 5.00
CA ASP A 9 14.22 8.35 5.92
C ASP A 9 13.45 8.24 7.23
N TYR A 10 12.13 8.05 7.17
CA TYR A 10 11.30 7.84 8.35
C TYR A 10 11.81 6.66 9.22
N LEU A 11 12.10 5.52 8.60
CA LEU A 11 12.58 4.33 9.32
C LEU A 11 13.97 4.57 9.96
N LYS A 12 14.86 5.29 9.27
CA LYS A 12 16.17 5.65 9.85
C LYS A 12 16.03 6.61 11.03
N ASP A 13 15.14 7.59 10.91
CA ASP A 13 14.91 8.57 11.97
C ASP A 13 14.24 7.90 13.20
N THR A 14 13.35 6.89 12.96
CA THR A 14 12.63 6.17 14.02
C THR A 14 13.48 5.10 14.71
N PHE A 15 14.22 4.31 13.95
CA PHE A 15 14.94 3.13 14.48
C PHE A 15 16.46 3.34 14.60
N GLY A 16 17.00 4.48 14.16
CA GLY A 16 18.43 4.77 14.21
C GLY A 16 19.27 3.99 13.21
N GLU A 17 18.71 3.03 12.50
CA GLU A 17 19.40 2.18 11.55
C GLU A 17 18.53 1.87 10.31
N LYS A 18 19.13 1.22 9.33
CA LYS A 18 18.42 0.77 8.14
C LYS A 18 17.52 -0.42 8.47
N VAL A 19 16.20 -0.26 8.27
CA VAL A 19 15.20 -1.32 8.38
C VAL A 19 14.71 -1.72 6.99
N TYR A 20 14.50 -3.01 6.73
CA TYR A 20 14.05 -3.51 5.43
C TYR A 20 12.73 -4.28 5.58
N LYS A 21 11.79 -4.13 4.63
CA LYS A 21 10.53 -4.88 4.64
C LYS A 21 10.74 -6.30 4.11
N LEU A 22 10.29 -7.30 4.87
CA LEU A 22 10.14 -8.69 4.46
C LEU A 22 8.71 -8.91 4.01
N ALA A 23 8.51 -9.19 2.74
CA ALA A 23 7.19 -9.51 2.21
C ALA A 23 6.82 -10.95 2.58
N LEU A 24 5.80 -11.11 3.41
CA LEU A 24 5.33 -12.37 3.97
C LEU A 24 3.90 -12.66 3.52
N ASP A 25 3.56 -13.93 3.48
CA ASP A 25 2.20 -14.43 3.27
C ASP A 25 1.69 -15.02 4.59
N GLY A 26 0.53 -14.58 5.02
CA GLY A 26 -0.10 -15.08 6.24
C GLY A 26 -1.08 -16.24 6.02
N GLY A 27 -1.22 -16.73 4.78
CA GLY A 27 -2.16 -17.81 4.44
C GLY A 27 -3.63 -17.39 4.39
N MET A 28 -3.93 -16.08 4.43
CA MET A 28 -5.29 -15.57 4.32
C MET A 28 -5.77 -15.55 2.87
N THR A 29 -7.09 -15.38 2.71
CA THR A 29 -7.76 -15.11 1.43
C THR A 29 -8.32 -13.69 1.39
N CYS A 30 -9.29 -13.43 0.52
CA CYS A 30 -9.94 -12.13 0.37
C CYS A 30 -11.46 -12.34 0.19
N PRO A 31 -12.33 -11.56 0.89
CA PRO A 31 -13.78 -11.67 0.74
C PRO A 31 -14.28 -11.38 -0.70
N ASN A 32 -13.49 -10.70 -1.53
CA ASN A 32 -13.78 -10.55 -2.95
C ASN A 32 -13.46 -11.81 -3.79
N ARG A 33 -12.95 -12.88 -3.17
CA ARG A 33 -12.53 -14.12 -3.88
C ARG A 33 -13.21 -15.37 -3.38
N ASP A 34 -13.53 -15.45 -2.10
CA ASP A 34 -14.09 -16.64 -1.46
C ASP A 34 -15.61 -16.75 -1.54
N GLY A 35 -16.26 -15.80 -2.21
CA GLY A 35 -17.72 -15.76 -2.37
C GLY A 35 -18.45 -14.91 -1.33
N THR A 36 -17.79 -14.46 -0.28
CA THR A 36 -18.43 -13.64 0.77
C THR A 36 -18.92 -12.31 0.22
N LYS A 37 -18.11 -11.64 -0.62
CA LYS A 37 -18.46 -10.39 -1.32
C LYS A 37 -18.34 -10.51 -2.84
N GLY A 38 -17.54 -11.46 -3.33
CA GLY A 38 -17.30 -11.70 -4.75
C GLY A 38 -16.36 -12.86 -4.97
N THR A 39 -16.28 -13.35 -6.21
CA THR A 39 -15.48 -14.53 -6.56
C THR A 39 -14.23 -14.22 -7.40
N GLY A 40 -14.21 -13.08 -8.09
CA GLY A 40 -13.14 -12.75 -9.05
C GLY A 40 -12.05 -11.83 -8.50
N GLY A 41 -12.22 -11.29 -7.31
CA GLY A 41 -11.34 -10.25 -6.77
C GLY A 41 -11.55 -8.89 -7.42
N CYS A 42 -10.73 -7.90 -7.05
CA CYS A 42 -10.67 -6.63 -7.76
C CYS A 42 -10.18 -6.86 -9.19
N ILE A 43 -10.64 -6.03 -10.15
CA ILE A 43 -10.37 -6.27 -11.60
C ILE A 43 -8.88 -6.26 -11.94
N PHE A 44 -8.03 -5.62 -11.15
CA PHE A 44 -6.58 -5.49 -11.33
C PHE A 44 -5.74 -6.51 -10.55
N CYS A 45 -6.35 -7.27 -9.63
CA CYS A 45 -5.63 -8.21 -8.78
C CYS A 45 -5.26 -9.50 -9.54
N SER A 46 -3.95 -9.83 -9.55
CA SER A 46 -3.46 -11.13 -10.01
C SER A 46 -3.99 -12.30 -9.14
N GLU A 47 -3.79 -13.53 -9.55
CA GLU A 47 -4.11 -14.70 -8.72
C GLU A 47 -3.37 -14.69 -7.39
N GLY A 48 -2.17 -14.12 -7.32
CA GLY A 48 -1.39 -13.95 -6.10
C GLY A 48 -1.92 -12.89 -5.11
N GLY A 49 -3.02 -12.18 -5.45
CA GLY A 49 -3.67 -11.23 -4.52
C GLY A 49 -2.76 -10.12 -4.02
N SER A 50 -1.91 -9.55 -4.89
CA SER A 50 -0.84 -8.58 -4.56
C SER A 50 0.35 -9.18 -3.77
N GLY A 51 0.38 -10.50 -3.60
CA GLY A 51 1.42 -11.26 -2.90
C GLY A 51 2.44 -11.92 -3.81
N ASP A 52 2.50 -11.55 -5.10
CA ASP A 52 3.39 -12.19 -6.09
C ASP A 52 4.88 -12.19 -5.70
N PHE A 53 5.28 -11.31 -4.79
CA PHE A 53 6.65 -11.20 -4.25
C PHE A 53 6.78 -11.67 -2.81
N ALA A 54 5.68 -12.11 -2.18
CA ALA A 54 5.69 -12.57 -0.81
C ALA A 54 6.32 -13.96 -0.68
N GLU A 55 7.01 -14.18 0.44
CA GLU A 55 7.43 -15.52 0.82
C GLU A 55 6.21 -16.36 1.18
N ARG A 56 6.09 -17.54 0.58
CA ARG A 56 4.92 -18.42 0.78
C ARG A 56 4.82 -18.88 2.23
N TYR A 57 3.61 -18.90 2.76
CA TYR A 57 3.34 -19.47 4.06
C TYR A 57 3.39 -20.99 4.02
N THR A 58 4.25 -21.58 4.86
CA THR A 58 4.46 -23.03 4.97
C THR A 58 3.95 -23.60 6.30
N GLY A 59 3.14 -22.84 7.04
CA GLY A 59 2.62 -23.23 8.35
C GLY A 59 3.48 -22.79 9.54
N ASN A 60 4.68 -22.22 9.28
CA ASN A 60 5.59 -21.71 10.31
C ASN A 60 6.14 -20.34 9.93
N ILE A 61 5.76 -19.31 10.69
CA ILE A 61 6.16 -17.94 10.41
C ILE A 61 7.63 -17.65 10.73
N GLU A 62 8.22 -18.29 11.72
CA GLU A 62 9.63 -18.11 12.09
C GLU A 62 10.54 -18.62 10.95
N THR A 63 10.20 -19.78 10.38
CA THR A 63 10.88 -20.29 9.20
C THR A 63 10.73 -19.34 8.01
N GLN A 64 9.53 -18.85 7.76
CA GLN A 64 9.26 -17.91 6.68
C GLN A 64 10.06 -16.60 6.83
N ILE A 65 10.14 -16.03 8.04
CA ILE A 65 10.96 -14.85 8.33
C ILE A 65 12.44 -15.16 8.03
N THR A 66 12.94 -16.30 8.48
CA THR A 66 14.33 -16.71 8.26
C THR A 66 14.66 -16.86 6.78
N ASP A 67 13.79 -17.51 6.02
CA ASP A 67 13.95 -17.70 4.57
C ASP A 67 13.88 -16.36 3.82
N ALA A 68 12.94 -15.48 4.20
CA ALA A 68 12.84 -14.14 3.64
C ALA A 68 14.12 -13.32 3.89
N ILE A 69 14.69 -13.36 5.09
CA ILE A 69 15.97 -12.70 5.43
C ILE A 69 17.11 -13.27 4.59
N SER A 70 17.22 -14.60 4.50
CA SER A 70 18.25 -15.27 3.70
C SER A 70 18.21 -14.83 2.23
N ARG A 71 17.01 -14.75 1.65
CA ARG A 71 16.80 -14.37 0.24
C ARG A 71 17.23 -12.94 -0.09
N ILE A 72 17.17 -12.02 0.90
CA ILE A 72 17.58 -10.63 0.71
C ILE A 72 18.97 -10.31 1.24
N SER A 73 19.67 -11.25 1.86
CA SER A 73 20.99 -11.04 2.48
C SER A 73 22.03 -10.46 1.51
N GLY A 74 21.95 -10.83 0.21
CA GLY A 74 22.78 -10.26 -0.86
C GLY A 74 22.38 -8.84 -1.30
N LYS A 75 21.18 -8.35 -0.92
CA LYS A 75 20.65 -7.06 -1.35
C LYS A 75 20.73 -5.96 -0.29
N THR A 76 20.84 -6.34 0.97
CA THR A 76 20.86 -5.40 2.08
C THR A 76 21.75 -5.88 3.22
N LYS A 77 22.35 -4.90 3.94
CA LYS A 77 23.08 -5.15 5.21
C LYS A 77 22.22 -4.83 6.44
N ALA A 78 20.90 -4.64 6.26
CA ALA A 78 19.97 -4.38 7.36
C ALA A 78 19.99 -5.56 8.35
N LYS A 79 19.95 -5.24 9.64
CA LYS A 79 19.86 -6.22 10.74
C LYS A 79 18.46 -6.25 11.35
N LYS A 80 17.67 -5.22 11.11
CA LYS A 80 16.28 -5.09 11.57
C LYS A 80 15.33 -5.06 10.38
N PHE A 81 14.17 -5.65 10.57
CA PHE A 81 13.20 -5.86 9.50
C PHE A 81 11.80 -5.46 9.94
N ILE A 82 10.94 -5.16 8.97
CA ILE A 82 9.49 -5.06 9.15
C ILE A 82 8.89 -6.36 8.61
N ALA A 83 8.15 -7.09 9.44
CA ALA A 83 7.33 -8.21 8.99
C ALA A 83 6.12 -7.64 8.25
N TYR A 84 6.11 -7.73 6.91
CA TYR A 84 5.09 -7.15 6.06
C TYR A 84 4.20 -8.22 5.44
N PHE A 85 3.02 -8.40 5.99
CA PHE A 85 1.98 -9.27 5.46
C PHE A 85 1.22 -8.54 4.35
N GLN A 86 1.39 -8.98 3.10
CA GLN A 86 0.83 -8.24 1.95
C GLN A 86 -0.07 -9.07 1.03
N SER A 87 -0.02 -10.42 1.11
CA SER A 87 -0.84 -11.28 0.25
C SER A 87 -2.31 -11.20 0.66
N TYR A 88 -3.21 -10.87 -0.26
CA TYR A 88 -4.65 -10.79 -0.04
C TYR A 88 -5.08 -9.83 1.10
N THR A 89 -5.86 -10.31 2.08
CA THR A 89 -6.45 -9.50 3.17
C THR A 89 -6.00 -10.06 4.51
N ASN A 90 -4.96 -9.48 5.10
CA ASN A 90 -4.22 -10.10 6.19
C ASN A 90 -4.86 -9.93 7.59
N THR A 91 -6.08 -9.39 7.67
CA THR A 91 -6.93 -9.42 8.87
C THR A 91 -8.17 -10.29 8.67
N TYR A 92 -8.29 -10.95 7.51
CA TYR A 92 -9.46 -11.78 7.18
C TYR A 92 -9.24 -13.23 7.57
N ALA A 93 -9.16 -13.45 8.87
CA ALA A 93 -9.10 -14.76 9.51
C ALA A 93 -9.58 -14.66 10.98
N PRO A 94 -9.91 -15.77 11.66
CA PRO A 94 -10.28 -15.75 13.07
C PRO A 94 -9.17 -15.15 13.96
N ARG A 95 -9.56 -14.34 14.97
CA ARG A 95 -8.62 -13.69 15.89
C ARG A 95 -7.54 -14.63 16.45
N PRO A 96 -7.85 -15.85 16.96
CA PRO A 96 -6.81 -16.72 17.52
C PRO A 96 -5.72 -17.10 16.51
N TYR A 97 -6.07 -17.21 15.22
CA TYR A 97 -5.09 -17.46 14.17
C TYR A 97 -4.17 -16.26 13.94
N LEU A 98 -4.78 -15.06 13.81
CA LEU A 98 -4.04 -13.81 13.59
C LEU A 98 -3.16 -13.46 14.79
N GLU A 99 -3.67 -13.67 16.02
CA GLU A 99 -2.93 -13.46 17.26
C GLU A 99 -1.67 -14.32 17.28
N LYS A 100 -1.79 -15.63 17.06
CA LYS A 100 -0.64 -16.53 16.98
C LYS A 100 0.36 -16.08 15.92
N LEU A 101 -0.11 -15.76 14.71
CA LEU A 101 0.75 -15.36 13.59
C LEU A 101 1.51 -14.07 13.88
N PHE A 102 0.81 -13.05 14.36
CA PHE A 102 1.38 -11.72 14.57
C PHE A 102 2.21 -11.63 15.85
N CYS A 103 1.78 -12.28 16.96
CA CYS A 103 2.58 -12.33 18.19
C CYS A 103 3.91 -13.02 17.95
N THR A 104 3.93 -14.18 17.30
CA THR A 104 5.19 -14.85 16.93
C THR A 104 6.08 -13.95 16.06
N SER A 105 5.48 -13.16 15.16
CA SER A 105 6.25 -12.24 14.32
C SER A 105 6.84 -11.07 15.11
N VAL A 106 6.10 -10.47 16.04
CA VAL A 106 6.61 -9.34 16.84
C VAL A 106 7.55 -9.78 17.96
N GLU A 107 7.49 -11.03 18.41
CA GLU A 107 8.43 -11.60 19.39
C GLU A 107 9.83 -11.84 18.79
N ASP A 108 9.95 -12.03 17.48
CA ASP A 108 11.25 -12.18 16.82
C ASP A 108 12.09 -10.91 16.98
N GLU A 109 13.27 -11.04 17.61
CA GLU A 109 14.16 -9.90 17.89
C GLU A 109 14.65 -9.17 16.63
N ARG A 110 14.66 -9.84 15.49
CA ARG A 110 15.05 -9.27 14.19
C ARG A 110 13.97 -8.34 13.62
N ILE A 111 12.73 -8.47 14.08
CA ILE A 111 11.60 -7.67 13.62
C ILE A 111 11.50 -6.40 14.47
N ALA A 112 11.58 -5.25 13.83
CA ALA A 112 11.46 -3.93 14.46
C ALA A 112 10.02 -3.40 14.46
N ALA A 113 9.20 -3.83 13.50
CA ALA A 113 7.80 -3.41 13.35
C ALA A 113 6.99 -4.44 12.56
N LEU A 114 5.68 -4.37 12.70
CA LEU A 114 4.71 -5.15 11.93
C LEU A 114 4.05 -4.25 10.88
N SER A 115 3.82 -4.75 9.67
CA SER A 115 3.05 -4.04 8.63
C SER A 115 2.03 -5.01 8.03
N ILE A 116 0.75 -4.64 8.02
CA ILE A 116 -0.37 -5.52 7.66
C ILE A 116 -1.17 -4.87 6.54
N GLY A 117 -1.08 -5.46 5.33
CA GLY A 117 -1.91 -5.05 4.20
C GLY A 117 -3.31 -5.66 4.31
N THR A 118 -4.35 -4.83 4.35
CA THR A 118 -5.71 -5.31 4.52
C THR A 118 -6.75 -4.40 3.85
N ARG A 119 -7.99 -4.83 3.94
CA ARG A 119 -9.18 -4.09 3.51
C ARG A 119 -9.81 -3.39 4.73
N PRO A 120 -10.33 -2.17 4.56
CA PRO A 120 -11.01 -1.45 5.63
C PRO A 120 -12.20 -2.22 6.24
N ASP A 121 -12.95 -2.95 5.41
CA ASP A 121 -14.13 -3.73 5.82
C ASP A 121 -13.80 -5.10 6.46
N CYS A 122 -12.51 -5.34 6.76
CA CYS A 122 -12.03 -6.54 7.45
C CYS A 122 -11.32 -6.21 8.77
N LEU A 123 -11.82 -5.20 9.48
CA LEU A 123 -11.31 -4.72 10.76
C LEU A 123 -12.42 -4.71 11.82
N PRO A 124 -12.98 -5.88 12.22
CA PRO A 124 -13.97 -5.93 13.28
C PRO A 124 -13.32 -5.54 14.63
N PRO A 125 -14.13 -5.17 15.66
CA PRO A 125 -13.63 -4.65 16.94
C PRO A 125 -12.62 -5.54 17.66
N ASP A 126 -12.76 -6.87 17.57
CA ASP A 126 -11.82 -7.83 18.16
C ASP A 126 -10.45 -7.82 17.47
N ILE A 127 -10.39 -7.51 16.16
CA ILE A 127 -9.14 -7.35 15.39
C ILE A 127 -8.53 -5.98 15.71
N ILE A 128 -9.32 -4.91 15.80
CA ILE A 128 -8.84 -3.60 16.28
C ILE A 128 -8.18 -3.75 17.66
N GLY A 129 -8.83 -4.50 18.59
CA GLY A 129 -8.25 -4.81 19.91
C GLY A 129 -6.91 -5.57 19.83
N LEU A 130 -6.79 -6.55 18.94
CA LEU A 130 -5.52 -7.24 18.69
C LEU A 130 -4.42 -6.30 18.17
N LEU A 131 -4.76 -5.40 17.24
CA LEU A 131 -3.81 -4.42 16.71
C LEU A 131 -3.33 -3.44 17.78
N ASP A 132 -4.21 -3.02 18.70
CA ASP A 132 -3.85 -2.19 19.85
C ASP A 132 -2.88 -2.93 20.81
N GLU A 133 -3.14 -4.20 21.10
CA GLU A 133 -2.27 -5.05 21.91
C GLU A 133 -0.87 -5.19 21.26
N LEU A 134 -0.82 -5.47 19.98
CA LEU A 134 0.44 -5.61 19.22
C LEU A 134 1.22 -4.30 19.15
N ASN A 135 0.52 -3.17 18.95
CA ASN A 135 1.13 -1.85 18.84
C ASN A 135 1.82 -1.38 20.15
N LYS A 136 1.41 -1.94 21.31
CA LYS A 136 2.08 -1.73 22.60
C LYS A 136 3.40 -2.50 22.72
N ILE A 137 3.61 -3.54 21.90
CA ILE A 137 4.84 -4.34 21.89
C ILE A 137 5.84 -3.78 20.89
N LYS A 138 5.42 -3.59 19.63
CA LYS A 138 6.22 -3.00 18.54
C LYS A 138 5.32 -2.16 17.64
N PRO A 139 5.86 -1.11 16.97
CA PRO A 139 5.07 -0.28 16.06
C PRO A 139 4.34 -1.10 14.99
N VAL A 140 3.03 -0.86 14.85
CA VAL A 140 2.18 -1.49 13.85
C VAL A 140 1.83 -0.48 12.77
N PHE A 141 1.96 -0.90 11.52
CA PHE A 141 1.48 -0.19 10.34
C PHE A 141 0.33 -1.00 9.73
N VAL A 142 -0.84 -0.38 9.58
CA VAL A 142 -1.94 -0.98 8.82
C VAL A 142 -2.03 -0.31 7.47
N GLU A 143 -1.87 -1.11 6.43
CA GLU A 143 -1.86 -0.64 5.04
C GLU A 143 -3.24 -0.89 4.42
N LEU A 144 -4.04 0.17 4.29
CA LEU A 144 -5.42 0.12 3.82
C LEU A 144 -5.53 0.31 2.31
N GLY A 145 -6.27 -0.56 1.66
CA GLY A 145 -6.54 -0.50 0.23
C GLY A 145 -7.70 0.44 -0.09
N LEU A 146 -7.51 1.76 -0.15
CA LEU A 146 -8.50 2.71 -0.64
C LEU A 146 -8.65 2.64 -2.17
N GLN A 147 -7.55 2.71 -2.86
CA GLN A 147 -7.34 2.77 -4.31
C GLN A 147 -7.79 4.10 -4.92
N THR A 148 -9.03 4.54 -4.67
CA THR A 148 -9.64 5.80 -5.11
C THR A 148 -10.76 6.24 -4.16
N SER A 149 -10.98 7.55 -4.03
CA SER A 149 -12.15 8.11 -3.35
C SER A 149 -13.38 8.21 -4.27
N ASN A 150 -13.20 8.07 -5.59
CA ASN A 150 -14.30 8.08 -6.55
C ASN A 150 -15.13 6.79 -6.44
N GLU A 151 -16.39 6.91 -6.00
CA GLU A 151 -17.28 5.76 -5.77
C GLU A 151 -17.67 5.04 -7.05
N ALA A 152 -17.77 5.74 -8.20
CA ALA A 152 -18.06 5.11 -9.48
C ALA A 152 -16.88 4.22 -9.90
N THR A 153 -15.66 4.73 -9.82
CA THR A 153 -14.44 3.95 -10.04
C THR A 153 -14.29 2.82 -9.01
N GLY A 154 -14.60 3.09 -7.74
CA GLY A 154 -14.59 2.07 -6.68
C GLY A 154 -15.49 0.87 -6.99
N LYS A 155 -16.67 1.12 -7.55
CA LYS A 155 -17.59 0.06 -8.06
C LYS A 155 -17.02 -0.65 -9.28
N LEU A 156 -16.51 0.10 -10.26
CA LEU A 156 -15.90 -0.45 -11.48
C LEU A 156 -14.75 -1.43 -11.15
N ILE A 157 -13.86 -1.05 -10.26
CA ILE A 157 -12.72 -1.88 -9.85
C ILE A 157 -13.09 -3.02 -8.89
N ARG A 158 -14.37 -3.14 -8.53
CA ARG A 158 -14.88 -4.13 -7.57
C ARG A 158 -14.21 -4.03 -6.20
N ARG A 159 -14.04 -2.80 -5.70
CA ARG A 159 -13.48 -2.55 -4.36
C ARG A 159 -14.28 -3.26 -3.26
N GLY A 160 -15.62 -3.27 -3.38
CA GLY A 160 -16.52 -4.06 -2.56
C GLY A 160 -16.89 -3.44 -1.19
N TYR A 161 -16.56 -2.17 -0.96
CA TYR A 161 -16.98 -1.35 0.19
C TYR A 161 -17.06 0.13 -0.22
N PRO A 162 -17.95 0.93 0.39
CA PRO A 162 -18.04 2.37 0.17
C PRO A 162 -16.93 3.14 0.87
N LEU A 163 -16.74 4.41 0.48
CA LEU A 163 -15.67 5.27 1.01
C LEU A 163 -15.76 5.45 2.53
N CYS A 164 -16.95 5.61 3.08
CA CYS A 164 -17.16 5.81 4.51
C CYS A 164 -16.58 4.68 5.38
N VAL A 165 -16.55 3.43 4.88
CA VAL A 165 -15.94 2.31 5.59
C VAL A 165 -14.41 2.47 5.70
N TYR A 166 -13.79 3.09 4.69
CA TYR A 166 -12.38 3.45 4.78
C TYR A 166 -12.16 4.57 5.82
N ASP A 167 -13.01 5.59 5.82
CA ASP A 167 -12.90 6.71 6.77
C ASP A 167 -13.04 6.23 8.22
N GLU A 168 -14.04 5.38 8.50
CA GLU A 168 -14.26 4.73 9.80
C GLU A 168 -13.03 3.92 10.22
N ALA A 169 -12.49 3.08 9.33
CA ALA A 169 -11.31 2.27 9.62
C ALA A 169 -10.07 3.12 9.94
N VAL A 170 -9.86 4.23 9.21
CA VAL A 170 -8.75 5.17 9.50
C VAL A 170 -8.95 5.77 10.89
N TYR A 171 -10.15 6.26 11.20
CA TYR A 171 -10.47 6.85 12.50
C TYR A 171 -10.22 5.87 13.66
N GLU A 172 -10.73 4.63 13.56
CA GLU A 172 -10.55 3.59 14.58
C GLU A 172 -9.08 3.25 14.79
N LEU A 173 -8.32 3.00 13.71
CA LEU A 173 -6.90 2.67 13.80
C LEU A 173 -6.07 3.81 14.41
N LYS A 174 -6.38 5.06 14.05
CA LYS A 174 -5.69 6.21 14.63
C LYS A 174 -6.04 6.42 16.10
N SER A 175 -7.24 6.10 16.52
CA SER A 175 -7.65 6.20 17.93
C SER A 175 -6.85 5.31 18.88
N ILE A 176 -6.29 4.22 18.37
CA ILE A 176 -5.39 3.30 19.10
C ILE A 176 -3.91 3.52 18.79
N GLY A 177 -3.55 4.61 18.08
CA GLY A 177 -2.17 5.00 17.81
C GLY A 177 -1.44 4.14 16.76
N VAL A 178 -2.16 3.34 15.97
CA VAL A 178 -1.59 2.55 14.86
C VAL A 178 -1.29 3.47 13.69
N ASN A 179 -0.16 3.25 13.02
CA ASN A 179 0.22 3.99 11.82
C ASN A 179 -0.62 3.53 10.61
N VAL A 180 -1.40 4.41 10.03
CA VAL A 180 -2.23 4.11 8.86
C VAL A 180 -1.49 4.49 7.58
N VAL A 181 -1.40 3.54 6.64
CA VAL A 181 -0.80 3.74 5.32
C VAL A 181 -1.83 3.47 4.24
N THR A 182 -2.14 4.46 3.43
CA THR A 182 -3.16 4.33 2.39
C THR A 182 -2.56 3.90 1.06
N HIS A 183 -3.15 2.89 0.44
CA HIS A 183 -2.84 2.51 -0.93
C HIS A 183 -3.76 3.28 -1.89
N MET A 184 -3.17 4.06 -2.78
CA MET A 184 -3.80 4.77 -3.88
C MET A 184 -3.28 4.25 -5.21
N ILE A 185 -4.15 4.03 -6.19
CA ILE A 185 -3.77 3.64 -7.55
C ILE A 185 -3.98 4.83 -8.49
N ILE A 186 -2.94 5.18 -9.22
CA ILE A 186 -2.93 6.25 -10.23
C ILE A 186 -3.12 5.64 -11.61
N GLY A 187 -4.05 6.20 -12.38
CA GLY A 187 -4.38 5.77 -13.75
C GLY A 187 -5.45 4.68 -13.81
N LEU A 188 -6.35 4.62 -12.83
CA LEU A 188 -7.53 3.76 -12.89
C LEU A 188 -8.42 4.10 -14.10
N PRO A 189 -9.12 3.10 -14.72
CA PRO A 189 -9.96 3.35 -15.89
C PRO A 189 -10.97 4.48 -15.65
N HIS A 190 -11.05 5.38 -16.61
CA HIS A 190 -11.97 6.53 -16.68
C HIS A 190 -11.73 7.63 -15.63
N GLU A 191 -10.70 7.54 -14.79
CA GLU A 191 -10.33 8.63 -13.89
C GLU A 191 -9.59 9.74 -14.63
N THR A 192 -9.97 10.97 -14.30
CA THR A 192 -9.24 12.18 -14.69
C THR A 192 -8.12 12.49 -13.68
N THR A 193 -7.21 13.38 -14.05
CA THR A 193 -6.20 13.91 -13.10
C THR A 193 -6.86 14.52 -11.86
N GLU A 194 -8.02 15.18 -12.02
CA GLU A 194 -8.73 15.78 -10.90
C GLU A 194 -9.33 14.73 -9.95
N ASP A 195 -9.83 13.60 -10.46
CA ASP A 195 -10.29 12.48 -9.61
C ASP A 195 -9.14 11.93 -8.76
N MET A 196 -7.95 11.78 -9.35
CA MET A 196 -6.76 11.34 -8.63
C MET A 196 -6.30 12.36 -7.59
N LYS A 197 -6.37 13.67 -7.89
CA LYS A 197 -6.08 14.74 -6.92
C LYS A 197 -7.11 14.76 -5.78
N ASN A 198 -8.39 14.55 -6.08
CA ASN A 198 -9.44 14.47 -5.07
C ASN A 198 -9.21 13.28 -4.13
N THR A 199 -8.74 12.15 -4.66
CA THR A 199 -8.33 11.02 -3.82
C THR A 199 -7.16 11.38 -2.90
N ALA A 200 -6.16 12.11 -3.39
CA ALA A 200 -5.03 12.57 -2.57
C ALA A 200 -5.47 13.57 -1.48
N ARG A 201 -6.37 14.51 -1.82
CA ARG A 201 -6.97 15.44 -0.84
C ARG A 201 -7.73 14.70 0.26
N HIS A 202 -8.56 13.74 -0.13
CA HIS A 202 -9.31 12.91 0.83
C HIS A 202 -8.38 12.17 1.79
N ILE A 203 -7.29 11.57 1.28
CA ILE A 203 -6.26 10.90 2.10
C ILE A 203 -5.60 11.89 3.07
N ALA A 204 -5.36 13.13 2.63
CA ALA A 204 -4.84 14.20 3.48
C ALA A 204 -5.83 14.62 4.56
N GLU A 205 -7.11 14.74 4.23
CA GLU A 205 -8.21 15.13 5.14
C GLU A 205 -8.44 14.12 6.27
N VAL A 206 -8.34 12.82 5.99
CA VAL A 206 -8.45 11.77 7.02
C VAL A 206 -7.14 11.55 7.79
N HIS A 207 -6.12 12.37 7.51
CA HIS A 207 -4.83 12.33 8.20
C HIS A 207 -4.14 10.95 8.19
N SER A 208 -4.11 10.28 7.03
CA SER A 208 -3.31 9.05 6.87
C SER A 208 -1.82 9.35 7.12
N ASP A 209 -1.14 8.51 7.92
CA ASP A 209 0.26 8.74 8.31
C ASP A 209 1.24 8.47 7.17
N GLY A 210 0.83 7.63 6.21
CA GLY A 210 1.63 7.32 5.04
C GLY A 210 0.80 7.01 3.81
N ILE A 211 1.44 7.08 2.65
CA ILE A 211 0.79 6.80 1.37
C ILE A 211 1.68 5.95 0.45
N LYS A 212 1.05 5.06 -0.29
CA LYS A 212 1.65 4.39 -1.46
C LYS A 212 0.96 4.91 -2.72
N LEU A 213 1.68 5.70 -3.50
CA LEU A 213 1.26 6.14 -4.83
C LEU A 213 1.65 5.05 -5.83
N GLN A 214 0.69 4.24 -6.23
CA GLN A 214 0.93 3.08 -7.09
C GLN A 214 0.43 3.35 -8.50
N LEU A 215 1.27 3.03 -9.50
CA LEU A 215 0.82 3.00 -10.89
C LEU A 215 -0.11 1.80 -11.11
N LEU A 216 -1.19 2.01 -11.85
CA LEU A 216 -2.01 0.90 -12.35
C LEU A 216 -1.19 0.00 -13.28
N HIS A 217 -1.20 -1.29 -13.00
CA HIS A 217 -0.63 -2.30 -13.89
C HIS A 217 -1.74 -3.19 -14.46
N VAL A 218 -1.73 -3.38 -15.75
CA VAL A 218 -2.53 -4.41 -16.43
C VAL A 218 -1.73 -5.70 -16.37
N LEU A 219 -2.24 -6.69 -15.64
CA LEU A 219 -1.60 -7.96 -15.44
C LEU A 219 -2.36 -9.06 -16.21
N ARG A 220 -1.62 -10.01 -16.77
CA ARG A 220 -2.17 -11.18 -17.48
C ARG A 220 -3.12 -11.97 -16.61
N GLY A 221 -4.24 -12.42 -17.19
CA GLY A 221 -5.26 -13.24 -16.51
C GLY A 221 -6.24 -12.43 -15.65
N THR A 222 -6.13 -11.08 -15.61
CA THR A 222 -7.04 -10.23 -14.84
C THR A 222 -8.24 -9.76 -15.69
N ALA A 223 -9.33 -9.37 -15.01
CA ALA A 223 -10.46 -8.74 -15.71
C ALA A 223 -10.05 -7.41 -16.36
N LEU A 224 -9.07 -6.71 -15.75
CA LEU A 224 -8.52 -5.47 -16.30
C LEU A 224 -7.77 -5.70 -17.62
N GLU A 225 -7.10 -6.85 -17.80
CA GLU A 225 -6.47 -7.20 -19.08
C GLU A 225 -7.51 -7.28 -20.20
N LYS A 226 -8.67 -7.89 -19.92
CA LYS A 226 -9.75 -8.00 -20.90
C LYS A 226 -10.22 -6.61 -21.34
N MET A 227 -10.53 -5.72 -20.38
CA MET A 227 -10.93 -4.33 -20.68
C MET A 227 -9.87 -3.58 -21.50
N TYR A 228 -8.58 -3.79 -21.18
CA TYR A 228 -7.47 -3.17 -21.90
C TYR A 228 -7.39 -3.66 -23.36
N LEU A 229 -7.51 -4.97 -23.59
CA LEU A 229 -7.48 -5.57 -24.93
C LEU A 229 -8.71 -5.17 -25.77
N GLU A 230 -9.85 -4.92 -25.15
CA GLU A 230 -11.07 -4.40 -25.77
C GLU A 230 -11.01 -2.87 -26.00
N ASN A 231 -9.90 -2.22 -25.67
CA ASN A 231 -9.67 -0.76 -25.78
C ASN A 231 -10.65 0.10 -24.98
N GLU A 232 -11.17 -0.39 -23.87
CA GLU A 232 -12.09 0.37 -23.02
C GLU A 232 -11.37 1.51 -22.27
N PHE A 233 -10.07 1.39 -22.06
CA PHE A 233 -9.22 2.43 -21.46
C PHE A 233 -7.79 2.34 -21.96
N LYS A 234 -6.98 3.38 -21.65
CA LYS A 234 -5.53 3.42 -21.93
C LYS A 234 -4.75 3.52 -20.63
N THR A 235 -3.60 2.87 -20.56
CA THR A 235 -2.64 3.08 -19.47
C THR A 235 -1.87 4.39 -19.68
N LEU A 236 -1.45 5.00 -18.58
CA LEU A 236 -0.66 6.22 -18.62
C LEU A 236 0.70 5.98 -19.27
N THR A 237 1.18 6.97 -20.00
CA THR A 237 2.60 7.11 -20.37
C THR A 237 3.44 7.47 -19.14
N LEU A 238 4.76 7.33 -19.22
CA LEU A 238 5.65 7.73 -18.12
C LEU A 238 5.53 9.23 -17.81
N ASP A 239 5.42 10.06 -18.83
CA ASP A 239 5.34 11.52 -18.66
C ASP A 239 4.03 11.92 -17.99
N GLU A 240 2.88 11.37 -18.42
CA GLU A 240 1.58 11.60 -17.78
C GLU A 240 1.60 11.16 -16.30
N TYR A 241 2.20 10.02 -16.00
CA TYR A 241 2.34 9.54 -14.63
C TYR A 241 3.18 10.50 -13.76
N VAL A 242 4.30 10.97 -14.30
CA VAL A 242 5.18 11.92 -13.62
C VAL A 242 4.48 13.27 -13.41
N ASP A 243 3.73 13.75 -14.40
CA ASP A 243 2.96 14.99 -14.31
C ASP A 243 1.92 14.91 -13.17
N ILE A 244 1.18 13.81 -13.10
CA ILE A 244 0.20 13.55 -12.03
C ILE A 244 0.88 13.53 -10.65
N LEU A 245 2.04 12.87 -10.52
CA LEU A 245 2.79 12.87 -9.25
C LEU A 245 3.26 14.26 -8.86
N CYS A 246 3.64 15.11 -9.83
CA CYS A 246 4.01 16.51 -9.59
C CYS A 246 2.82 17.35 -9.09
N GLU A 247 1.59 16.99 -9.45
CA GLU A 247 0.38 17.64 -8.95
C GLU A 247 -0.10 17.09 -7.61
N ILE A 248 0.11 15.81 -7.33
CA ILE A 248 -0.33 15.16 -6.09
C ILE A 248 0.59 15.47 -4.91
N LEU A 249 1.91 15.39 -5.10
CA LEU A 249 2.86 15.51 -3.99
C LEU A 249 2.72 16.84 -3.21
N PRO A 250 2.51 18.01 -3.86
CA PRO A 250 2.29 19.27 -3.16
C PRO A 250 1.07 19.33 -2.24
N ILE A 251 0.02 18.56 -2.56
CA ILE A 251 -1.27 18.57 -1.80
C ILE A 251 -1.19 17.71 -0.54
N LEU A 252 -0.27 16.73 -0.47
CA LEU A 252 -0.13 15.87 0.70
C LEU A 252 0.46 16.65 1.88
N PRO A 253 0.01 16.39 3.12
CA PRO A 253 0.61 17.00 4.30
C PRO A 253 2.12 16.73 4.39
N PRO A 254 2.97 17.70 4.80
CA PRO A 254 4.43 17.55 4.80
C PRO A 254 4.94 16.48 5.77
N GLN A 255 4.10 16.01 6.69
CA GLN A 255 4.40 14.91 7.61
C GLN A 255 4.05 13.53 7.06
N THR A 256 3.32 13.43 5.95
CA THR A 256 2.90 12.15 5.36
C THR A 256 4.12 11.36 4.86
N VAL A 257 4.25 10.11 5.25
CA VAL A 257 5.37 9.29 4.81
C VAL A 257 5.08 8.68 3.45
N ILE A 258 5.89 9.02 2.45
CA ILE A 258 5.78 8.44 1.11
C ILE A 258 6.43 7.05 1.11
N HIS A 259 5.60 6.01 1.20
CA HIS A 259 6.07 4.62 1.21
C HIS A 259 6.52 4.16 -0.18
N ARG A 260 5.91 4.71 -1.25
CA ARG A 260 6.17 4.29 -2.62
C ARG A 260 5.69 5.37 -3.59
N LEU A 261 6.49 5.62 -4.64
CA LEU A 261 6.16 6.51 -5.76
C LEU A 261 5.86 5.76 -7.07
N THR A 262 5.84 4.43 -7.06
CA THR A 262 5.48 3.58 -8.21
C THR A 262 5.13 2.18 -7.74
N GLY A 263 4.40 1.42 -8.56
CA GLY A 263 4.10 0.01 -8.28
C GLY A 263 5.26 -0.93 -8.64
N ASP A 264 5.12 -2.18 -8.23
CA ASP A 264 5.92 -3.31 -8.74
C ASP A 264 4.95 -4.32 -9.34
N ALA A 265 5.27 -4.83 -10.53
CA ALA A 265 4.54 -5.89 -11.18
C ALA A 265 5.49 -7.06 -11.54
N PRO A 266 5.05 -8.32 -11.44
CA PRO A 266 5.82 -9.44 -11.95
C PRO A 266 6.02 -9.27 -13.46
N LYS A 267 7.28 -9.23 -13.92
CA LYS A 267 7.58 -8.99 -15.34
C LYS A 267 6.92 -10.00 -16.28
N SER A 268 6.74 -11.24 -15.81
CA SER A 268 6.08 -12.32 -16.55
C SER A 268 4.57 -12.10 -16.73
N LEU A 269 3.94 -11.33 -15.84
CA LEU A 269 2.51 -11.04 -15.88
C LEU A 269 2.20 -9.65 -16.45
N LEU A 270 3.18 -8.75 -16.51
CA LEU A 270 2.96 -7.36 -16.93
C LEU A 270 2.60 -7.28 -18.42
N VAL A 271 1.41 -6.75 -18.71
CA VAL A 271 0.90 -6.47 -20.06
C VAL A 271 1.11 -5.00 -20.40
N SER A 272 0.75 -4.08 -19.48
CA SER A 272 0.86 -2.63 -19.68
C SER A 272 0.89 -1.90 -18.34
N PRO A 273 1.53 -0.72 -18.25
CA PRO A 273 2.45 -0.14 -19.21
C PRO A 273 3.86 -0.76 -19.09
N LEU A 274 4.47 -1.12 -20.20
CA LEU A 274 5.77 -1.84 -20.22
C LEU A 274 6.94 -0.99 -19.69
N TRP A 275 6.88 0.34 -19.79
CA TRP A 275 7.92 1.23 -19.25
C TRP A 275 8.09 1.07 -17.71
N SER A 276 7.08 0.64 -17.01
CA SER A 276 7.11 0.43 -15.55
C SER A 276 8.04 -0.71 -15.12
N ALA A 277 8.42 -1.61 -16.03
CA ALA A 277 9.36 -2.70 -15.76
C ALA A 277 10.80 -2.22 -15.46
N ASP A 278 11.16 -1.00 -15.87
CA ASP A 278 12.42 -0.34 -15.51
C ASP A 278 12.23 0.65 -14.34
N LYS A 279 12.02 0.08 -13.16
CA LYS A 279 11.78 0.86 -11.93
C LYS A 279 12.87 1.90 -11.65
N LYS A 280 14.14 1.61 -11.99
CA LYS A 280 15.24 2.55 -11.76
C LYS A 280 15.08 3.79 -12.64
N ASN A 281 14.77 3.61 -13.92
CA ASN A 281 14.52 4.71 -14.85
C ASN A 281 13.29 5.52 -14.41
N VAL A 282 12.20 4.85 -14.02
CA VAL A 282 10.97 5.51 -13.51
C VAL A 282 11.29 6.42 -12.31
N LEU A 283 11.94 5.90 -11.28
CA LEU A 283 12.28 6.68 -10.09
C LEU A 283 13.26 7.83 -10.40
N ASN A 284 14.22 7.63 -11.30
CA ASN A 284 15.13 8.69 -11.73
C ASN A 284 14.39 9.80 -12.46
N THR A 285 13.43 9.45 -13.34
CA THR A 285 12.61 10.42 -14.08
C THR A 285 11.71 11.23 -13.14
N ILE A 286 11.04 10.57 -12.18
CA ILE A 286 10.25 11.24 -11.15
C ILE A 286 11.10 12.22 -10.33
N ASN A 287 12.25 11.77 -9.80
CA ASN A 287 13.12 12.63 -8.99
C ASN A 287 13.68 13.81 -9.78
N ARG A 288 14.02 13.61 -11.06
CA ARG A 288 14.45 14.68 -11.96
C ARG A 288 13.35 15.71 -12.17
N ALA A 289 12.12 15.27 -12.49
CA ALA A 289 10.98 16.16 -12.68
C ALA A 289 10.67 16.96 -11.40
N PHE A 290 10.69 16.32 -10.24
CA PHE A 290 10.54 17.02 -8.96
C PHE A 290 11.63 18.08 -8.76
N ALA A 291 12.87 17.80 -9.20
CA ALA A 291 13.96 18.74 -9.11
C ALA A 291 13.80 19.93 -10.08
N GLU A 292 13.55 19.68 -11.35
CA GLU A 292 13.43 20.69 -12.40
C GLU A 292 12.22 21.59 -12.19
N ARG A 293 11.09 21.03 -11.72
CA ARG A 293 9.84 21.75 -11.49
C ARG A 293 9.72 22.33 -10.07
N ASN A 294 10.73 22.17 -9.24
CA ASN A 294 10.76 22.64 -7.85
C ASN A 294 9.58 22.11 -7.00
N ILE A 295 9.22 20.83 -7.18
CA ILE A 295 8.12 20.17 -6.47
C ILE A 295 8.58 19.74 -5.06
N PHE A 296 7.77 20.08 -4.05
CA PHE A 296 7.96 19.65 -2.66
C PHE A 296 6.63 19.18 -2.07
N GLU A 297 6.71 18.16 -1.27
CA GLU A 297 5.61 17.69 -0.44
C GLU A 297 5.11 18.83 0.46
N GLY A 298 3.79 18.99 0.52
CA GLY A 298 3.15 19.98 1.37
C GLY A 298 3.22 21.42 0.88
N SER A 299 3.83 21.70 -0.30
CA SER A 299 3.97 23.09 -0.77
C SER A 299 2.65 23.75 -1.19
N ALA A 300 1.60 22.96 -1.43
CA ALA A 300 0.24 23.41 -1.71
C ALA A 300 -0.79 22.77 -0.76
N TYR A 301 -0.34 22.23 0.38
CA TYR A 301 -1.25 21.67 1.38
C TYR A 301 -1.98 22.78 2.13
N GLU A 302 -3.30 22.79 2.05
CA GLU A 302 -4.17 23.66 2.82
C GLU A 302 -4.65 22.90 4.07
N ASN A 303 -4.19 23.29 5.24
CA ASN A 303 -4.67 22.70 6.50
C ASN A 303 -6.11 23.13 6.77
N THR A 304 -7.08 22.31 6.33
CA THR A 304 -8.51 22.58 6.53
C THR A 304 -8.95 22.46 7.98
N ALA A 305 -8.16 21.83 8.86
CA ALA A 305 -8.43 21.74 10.30
C ALA A 305 -8.21 23.06 11.06
N ALA A 306 -7.67 24.09 10.40
CA ALA A 306 -7.40 25.40 10.99
C ALA A 306 -8.47 26.46 10.68
N LYS A 307 -9.63 26.09 10.09
CA LYS A 307 -10.78 27.02 9.99
C LYS A 307 -11.64 26.88 11.24
N PRO A 308 -11.84 28.00 12.00
CA PRO A 308 -12.60 28.02 13.23
C PRO A 308 -14.07 27.70 13.02
#